data_5f149591d172eee5d8c1cc8488db16b1
#
_entry.id   5f149591d172eee5d8c1cc8488db16b1
#
_cell.length_a   1.000
_cell.length_b   1.000
_cell.length_c   1.000
_cell.angle_alpha   90.00
_cell.angle_beta   90.00
_cell.angle_gamma   90.00
#
_symmetry.space_group_name_H-M   'P 1'
#
loop_
_entity.id
_entity.type
_entity.pdbx_description
1 polymer ?
#
loop_
_entity_poly.entity_id
_entity_poly.type
_entity_poly.pdbx_seq_one_letter_code
_entity_poly.pdbx_strand_id
1 'polypeptide(L)'
;MSTKPQGNSRNATFLIVAFLFFIAVAIAFLPAVNENIAEGMKELTGQSIDTQSLAYEARTIFDTLCYNRSIHILAMLLLGFGFLMVVVRGHGYSSITATLLAVSIAIPVYMLIKSFMGEGSALSIDAFMWAEFAAASLLIAIGAPLGRLTMDQYLLLGVLFVPVYLFNEWLLLESGYFNGFQDTGGSVAIHAFGAYFGLGLVATTAKKFENGPSCESDSTSNQFSLLGSLLLWVFWPSFTSAVANPERVVLTAINTVFALAGATIATYIFSKLIRGKI
;
A
#
# COMPACT_ATOMS: atom_id res chain seq x y z
N MET A 1 -2.42 -46.23 -16.39
CA MET A 1 -3.43 -45.53 -15.59
C MET A 1 -2.98 -44.08 -15.47
N SER A 2 -3.67 -43.20 -16.21
CA SER A 2 -3.36 -41.76 -16.26
C SER A 2 -4.09 -41.05 -15.12
N THR A 3 -3.35 -40.48 -14.18
CA THR A 3 -3.90 -39.63 -13.13
C THR A 3 -4.16 -38.25 -13.72
N LYS A 4 -5.41 -37.91 -13.93
CA LYS A 4 -5.85 -36.54 -14.27
C LYS A 4 -5.45 -35.56 -13.14
N PRO A 5 -4.95 -34.37 -13.44
CA PRO A 5 -4.66 -33.37 -12.43
C PRO A 5 -5.98 -32.75 -11.89
N GLN A 6 -6.30 -33.04 -10.64
CA GLN A 6 -7.47 -32.53 -9.92
C GLN A 6 -7.31 -31.04 -9.47
N GLY A 7 -6.25 -30.34 -9.92
CA GLY A 7 -5.94 -28.99 -9.46
C GLY A 7 -6.73 -27.85 -10.13
N ASN A 8 -7.38 -28.10 -11.26
CA ASN A 8 -7.84 -26.99 -12.13
C ASN A 8 -9.23 -26.40 -11.76
N SER A 9 -10.10 -27.16 -11.08
CA SER A 9 -11.45 -26.67 -10.77
C SER A 9 -11.50 -25.72 -9.56
N ARG A 10 -10.69 -25.95 -8.54
CA ARG A 10 -10.64 -25.09 -7.34
C ARG A 10 -10.07 -23.70 -7.65
N ASN A 11 -9.05 -23.64 -8.52
CA ASN A 11 -8.46 -22.36 -8.94
C ASN A 11 -9.43 -21.56 -9.82
N ALA A 12 -10.18 -22.22 -10.71
CA ALA A 12 -11.19 -21.56 -11.54
C ALA A 12 -12.32 -20.97 -10.69
N THR A 13 -12.81 -21.71 -9.69
CA THR A 13 -13.86 -21.21 -8.78
C THR A 13 -13.38 -20.00 -7.99
N PHE A 14 -12.16 -20.03 -7.48
CA PHE A 14 -11.57 -18.90 -6.75
C PHE A 14 -11.43 -17.66 -7.64
N LEU A 15 -10.93 -17.81 -8.87
CA LEU A 15 -10.80 -16.72 -9.83
C LEU A 15 -12.16 -16.12 -10.22
N ILE A 16 -13.18 -16.97 -10.37
CA ILE A 16 -14.57 -16.50 -10.64
C ILE A 16 -15.09 -15.71 -9.45
N VAL A 17 -14.91 -16.19 -8.23
CA VAL A 17 -15.36 -15.48 -7.00
C VAL A 17 -14.63 -14.14 -6.85
N ALA A 18 -13.31 -14.11 -7.08
CA ALA A 18 -12.52 -12.88 -7.07
C ALA A 18 -12.99 -11.89 -8.14
N PHE A 19 -13.28 -12.36 -9.36
CA PHE A 19 -13.79 -11.52 -10.44
C PHE A 19 -15.20 -10.99 -10.16
N LEU A 20 -16.10 -11.82 -9.64
CA LEU A 20 -17.44 -11.39 -9.23
C LEU A 20 -17.39 -10.38 -8.08
N PHE A 21 -16.47 -10.57 -7.13
CA PHE A 21 -16.23 -9.59 -6.07
C PHE A 21 -15.79 -8.25 -6.65
N PHE A 22 -14.86 -8.26 -7.62
CA PHE A 22 -14.40 -7.04 -8.30
C PHE A 22 -15.52 -6.31 -9.04
N ILE A 23 -16.41 -7.07 -9.72
CA ILE A 23 -17.60 -6.50 -10.38
C ILE A 23 -18.55 -5.90 -9.33
N ALA A 24 -18.78 -6.57 -8.22
CA ALA A 24 -19.64 -6.07 -7.15
C ALA A 24 -19.09 -4.77 -6.54
N VAL A 25 -17.76 -4.71 -6.33
CA VAL A 25 -17.05 -3.48 -5.91
C VAL A 25 -17.26 -2.36 -6.93
N ALA A 26 -16.99 -2.62 -8.21
CA ALA A 26 -17.17 -1.63 -9.28
C ALA A 26 -18.63 -1.11 -9.34
N ILE A 27 -19.63 -2.00 -9.24
CA ILE A 27 -21.05 -1.61 -9.22
C ILE A 27 -21.39 -0.78 -7.99
N ALA A 28 -20.82 -1.09 -6.82
CA ALA A 28 -21.08 -0.34 -5.58
C ALA A 28 -20.55 1.11 -5.65
N PHE A 29 -19.50 1.36 -6.42
CA PHE A 29 -18.93 2.71 -6.61
C PHE A 29 -19.61 3.53 -7.72
N LEU A 30 -20.37 2.92 -8.63
CA LEU A 30 -21.04 3.62 -9.73
C LEU A 30 -22.01 4.74 -9.27
N PRO A 31 -22.84 4.56 -8.24
CA PRO A 31 -23.72 5.62 -7.76
C PRO A 31 -22.93 6.82 -7.20
N ALA A 32 -21.92 6.58 -6.40
CA ALA A 32 -21.08 7.62 -5.81
C ALA A 32 -20.30 8.44 -6.88
N VAL A 33 -19.87 7.78 -7.97
CA VAL A 33 -19.28 8.47 -9.13
C VAL A 33 -20.31 9.39 -9.79
N ASN A 34 -21.54 8.92 -10.01
CA ASN A 34 -22.58 9.71 -10.65
C ASN A 34 -23.03 10.90 -9.79
N GLU A 35 -23.13 10.73 -8.47
CA GLU A 35 -23.49 11.83 -7.55
C GLU A 35 -22.41 12.91 -7.56
N ASN A 36 -21.13 12.56 -7.47
CA ASN A 36 -20.03 13.51 -7.50
C ASN A 36 -19.92 14.26 -8.84
N ILE A 37 -20.19 13.58 -9.97
CA ILE A 37 -20.25 14.21 -11.28
C ILE A 37 -21.47 15.15 -11.39
N ALA A 38 -22.62 14.75 -10.87
CA ALA A 38 -23.84 15.57 -10.89
C ALA A 38 -23.72 16.82 -10.03
N GLU A 39 -23.09 16.72 -8.83
CA GLU A 39 -22.76 17.87 -7.98
C GLU A 39 -21.78 18.80 -8.67
N GLY A 40 -20.69 18.31 -9.23
CA GLY A 40 -19.71 19.11 -9.97
C GLY A 40 -20.28 19.80 -11.19
N MET A 41 -21.20 19.16 -11.92
CA MET A 41 -21.91 19.79 -13.05
C MET A 41 -22.91 20.87 -12.60
N LYS A 42 -23.55 20.70 -11.45
CA LYS A 42 -24.49 21.68 -10.88
C LYS A 42 -23.77 22.96 -10.40
N GLU A 43 -22.56 22.81 -9.88
CA GLU A 43 -21.69 23.93 -9.51
C GLU A 43 -21.20 24.73 -10.74
N LEU A 44 -20.90 24.05 -11.86
CA LEU A 44 -20.41 24.67 -13.07
C LEU A 44 -21.45 25.49 -13.85
N THR A 45 -22.74 25.29 -13.64
CA THR A 45 -23.81 25.86 -14.48
C THR A 45 -24.53 27.07 -13.91
N GLY A 46 -24.20 27.55 -12.71
CA GLY A 46 -25.10 28.52 -12.07
C GLY A 46 -24.57 29.61 -11.16
N GLN A 47 -23.33 30.13 -11.27
CA GLN A 47 -22.90 31.13 -10.26
C GLN A 47 -22.13 32.35 -10.75
N SER A 48 -22.51 33.50 -10.13
CA SER A 48 -21.73 34.73 -10.06
C SER A 48 -20.43 34.50 -9.31
N ILE A 49 -19.34 35.10 -9.77
CA ILE A 49 -17.99 35.05 -9.21
C ILE A 49 -18.01 35.55 -7.76
N ASP A 50 -18.07 34.67 -6.77
CA ASP A 50 -18.05 35.00 -5.36
C ASP A 50 -17.12 34.05 -4.60
N THR A 51 -16.98 34.21 -3.30
CA THR A 51 -16.13 33.46 -2.38
C THR A 51 -16.17 31.93 -2.57
N GLN A 52 -17.26 31.40 -3.12
CA GLN A 52 -17.41 29.98 -3.46
C GLN A 52 -16.54 29.55 -4.65
N SER A 53 -16.34 30.41 -5.66
CA SER A 53 -15.47 30.10 -6.80
C SER A 53 -14.00 30.02 -6.37
N LEU A 54 -13.56 30.92 -5.49
CA LEU A 54 -12.21 30.89 -4.93
C LEU A 54 -11.97 29.65 -4.06
N ALA A 55 -12.98 29.26 -3.26
CA ALA A 55 -12.90 28.03 -2.45
C ALA A 55 -12.85 26.78 -3.33
N TYR A 56 -13.59 26.74 -4.43
CA TYR A 56 -13.57 25.66 -5.41
C TYR A 56 -12.20 25.56 -6.11
N GLU A 57 -11.67 26.69 -6.58
CA GLU A 57 -10.34 26.72 -7.20
C GLU A 57 -9.24 26.27 -6.23
N ALA A 58 -9.27 26.77 -4.99
CA ALA A 58 -8.32 26.35 -3.96
C ALA A 58 -8.41 24.84 -3.67
N ARG A 59 -9.63 24.29 -3.59
CA ARG A 59 -9.84 22.87 -3.41
C ARG A 59 -9.34 22.06 -4.62
N THR A 60 -9.62 22.52 -5.83
CA THR A 60 -9.15 21.85 -7.07
C THR A 60 -7.62 21.81 -7.13
N ILE A 61 -6.94 22.89 -6.76
CA ILE A 61 -5.48 22.93 -6.66
C ILE A 61 -4.99 21.96 -5.59
N PHE A 62 -5.61 21.95 -4.43
CA PHE A 62 -5.25 21.03 -3.34
C PHE A 62 -5.43 19.57 -3.75
N ASP A 63 -6.57 19.21 -4.33
CA ASP A 63 -6.86 17.85 -4.80
C ASP A 63 -5.87 17.42 -5.88
N THR A 64 -5.49 18.33 -6.79
CA THR A 64 -4.49 18.07 -7.83
C THR A 64 -3.10 17.81 -7.21
N LEU A 65 -2.70 18.57 -6.18
CA LEU A 65 -1.45 18.36 -5.48
C LEU A 65 -1.46 17.03 -4.71
N CYS A 66 -2.57 16.67 -4.08
CA CYS A 66 -2.75 15.39 -3.42
C CYS A 66 -2.71 14.23 -4.43
N TYR A 67 -3.34 14.38 -5.60
CA TYR A 67 -3.28 13.40 -6.67
C TYR A 67 -1.84 13.16 -7.18
N ASN A 68 -1.07 14.22 -7.40
CA ASN A 68 0.35 14.07 -7.76
C ASN A 68 1.13 13.30 -6.68
N ARG A 69 0.82 13.53 -5.41
CA ARG A 69 1.44 12.81 -4.30
C ARG A 69 1.04 11.33 -4.29
N SER A 70 -0.23 11.03 -4.56
CA SER A 70 -0.71 9.65 -4.71
C SER A 70 -0.01 8.91 -5.85
N ILE A 71 0.25 9.54 -6.98
CA ILE A 71 1.05 8.93 -8.06
C ILE A 71 2.45 8.54 -7.56
N HIS A 72 3.10 9.39 -6.75
CA HIS A 72 4.39 9.04 -6.15
C HIS A 72 4.28 7.85 -5.19
N ILE A 73 3.22 7.78 -4.39
CA ILE A 73 2.97 6.66 -3.48
C ILE A 73 2.70 5.39 -4.28
N LEU A 74 1.84 5.42 -5.30
CA LEU A 74 1.62 4.27 -6.19
C LEU A 74 2.92 3.78 -6.86
N ALA A 75 3.75 4.71 -7.34
CA ALA A 75 5.05 4.35 -7.90
C ALA A 75 5.95 3.68 -6.85
N MET A 76 5.93 4.19 -5.61
CA MET A 76 6.65 3.58 -4.50
C MET A 76 6.13 2.16 -4.21
N LEU A 77 4.80 1.97 -4.18
CA LEU A 77 4.18 0.68 -3.90
C LEU A 77 4.47 -0.35 -5.01
N LEU A 78 4.22 0.01 -6.26
CA LEU A 78 4.31 -0.94 -7.38
C LEU A 78 5.75 -1.15 -7.85
N LEU A 79 6.50 -0.08 -8.04
CA LEU A 79 7.87 -0.17 -8.53
C LEU A 79 8.86 -0.36 -7.39
N GLY A 80 8.75 0.43 -6.32
CA GLY A 80 9.65 0.37 -5.18
C GLY A 80 9.59 -0.99 -4.48
N PHE A 81 8.43 -1.36 -3.95
CA PHE A 81 8.25 -2.67 -3.30
C PHE A 81 8.31 -3.83 -4.31
N GLY A 82 7.76 -3.66 -5.52
CA GLY A 82 7.79 -4.70 -6.56
C GLY A 82 9.21 -5.15 -6.87
N PHE A 83 10.12 -4.23 -7.11
CA PHE A 83 11.53 -4.56 -7.36
C PHE A 83 12.31 -4.92 -6.09
N LEU A 84 11.99 -4.31 -4.93
CA LEU A 84 12.62 -4.69 -3.67
C LEU A 84 12.38 -6.17 -3.35
N MET A 85 11.16 -6.66 -3.59
CA MET A 85 10.79 -8.04 -3.30
C MET A 85 11.39 -9.08 -4.26
N VAL A 86 12.10 -8.67 -5.31
CA VAL A 86 12.82 -9.58 -6.23
C VAL A 86 14.07 -10.20 -5.57
N VAL A 87 14.43 -9.79 -4.37
CA VAL A 87 15.63 -10.24 -3.65
C VAL A 87 15.77 -11.77 -3.56
N VAL A 88 14.67 -12.51 -3.53
CA VAL A 88 14.68 -13.98 -3.47
C VAL A 88 14.86 -14.57 -4.86
N ARG A 89 16.00 -15.25 -5.06
CA ARG A 89 16.36 -15.89 -6.32
C ARG A 89 15.25 -16.85 -6.80
N GLY A 90 14.94 -16.77 -8.10
CA GLY A 90 13.93 -17.62 -8.75
C GLY A 90 12.47 -17.22 -8.48
N HIS A 91 12.21 -16.22 -7.64
CA HIS A 91 10.86 -15.76 -7.31
C HIS A 91 10.53 -14.34 -7.82
N GLY A 92 11.37 -13.74 -8.69
CA GLY A 92 11.20 -12.37 -9.15
C GLY A 92 9.84 -12.10 -9.78
N TYR A 93 9.41 -12.92 -10.74
CA TYR A 93 8.09 -12.74 -11.37
C TYR A 93 6.93 -12.92 -10.39
N SER A 94 7.00 -13.91 -9.51
CA SER A 94 5.95 -14.16 -8.52
C SER A 94 5.89 -13.03 -7.48
N SER A 95 7.01 -12.45 -7.10
CA SER A 95 7.06 -11.33 -6.17
C SER A 95 6.44 -10.06 -6.77
N ILE A 96 6.78 -9.71 -8.02
CA ILE A 96 6.18 -8.57 -8.72
C ILE A 96 4.67 -8.79 -8.91
N THR A 97 4.27 -10.01 -9.32
CA THR A 97 2.85 -10.34 -9.48
C THR A 97 2.11 -10.27 -8.15
N ALA A 98 2.67 -10.79 -7.07
CA ALA A 98 2.08 -10.69 -5.73
C ALA A 98 1.91 -9.23 -5.27
N THR A 99 2.91 -8.38 -5.53
CA THR A 99 2.84 -6.94 -5.26
C THR A 99 1.68 -6.29 -6.03
N LEU A 100 1.59 -6.54 -7.33
CA LEU A 100 0.52 -6.00 -8.17
C LEU A 100 -0.86 -6.44 -7.67
N LEU A 101 -1.04 -7.73 -7.38
CA LEU A 101 -2.30 -8.28 -6.88
C LEU A 101 -2.66 -7.73 -5.50
N ALA A 102 -1.69 -7.60 -4.59
CA ALA A 102 -1.91 -7.06 -3.26
C ALA A 102 -2.41 -5.60 -3.31
N VAL A 103 -1.76 -4.74 -4.10
CA VAL A 103 -2.18 -3.34 -4.28
C VAL A 103 -3.55 -3.27 -4.95
N SER A 104 -3.77 -4.08 -6.00
CA SER A 104 -5.04 -4.12 -6.75
C SER A 104 -6.23 -4.58 -5.91
N ILE A 105 -6.01 -5.32 -4.83
CA ILE A 105 -7.05 -5.74 -3.89
C ILE A 105 -7.18 -4.76 -2.73
N ALA A 106 -6.06 -4.36 -2.11
CA ALA A 106 -6.09 -3.57 -0.89
C ALA A 106 -6.80 -2.22 -1.09
N ILE A 107 -6.48 -1.51 -2.16
CA ILE A 107 -7.05 -0.19 -2.43
C ILE A 107 -8.57 -0.25 -2.59
N PRO A 108 -9.15 -1.05 -3.51
CA PRO A 108 -10.60 -1.10 -3.65
C PRO A 108 -11.33 -1.64 -2.41
N VAL A 109 -10.75 -2.62 -1.72
CA VAL A 109 -11.36 -3.19 -0.50
C VAL A 109 -11.41 -2.14 0.61
N TYR A 110 -10.34 -1.38 0.81
CA TYR A 110 -10.30 -0.30 1.80
C TYR A 110 -11.37 0.76 1.50
N MET A 111 -11.39 1.27 0.27
CA MET A 111 -12.35 2.30 -0.15
C MET A 111 -13.79 1.79 -0.06
N LEU A 112 -14.03 0.53 -0.42
CA LEU A 112 -15.35 -0.09 -0.31
C LEU A 112 -15.83 -0.15 1.14
N ILE A 113 -14.98 -0.58 2.07
CA ILE A 113 -15.34 -0.67 3.49
C ILE A 113 -15.61 0.73 4.05
N LYS A 114 -14.76 1.73 3.78
CA LYS A 114 -14.98 3.12 4.19
C LYS A 114 -16.30 3.69 3.62
N SER A 115 -16.66 3.33 2.38
CA SER A 115 -17.95 3.70 1.79
C SER A 115 -19.15 3.14 2.58
N PHE A 116 -19.07 1.90 3.02
CA PHE A 116 -20.13 1.30 3.85
C PHE A 116 -20.18 1.87 5.28
N MET A 117 -19.06 2.36 5.80
CA MET A 117 -19.02 3.01 7.12
C MET A 117 -19.61 4.43 7.10
N GLY A 118 -19.88 4.99 5.91
CA GLY A 118 -20.48 6.32 5.77
C GLY A 118 -19.51 7.47 6.07
N GLU A 119 -18.22 7.22 6.04
CA GLU A 119 -17.18 8.22 6.30
C GLU A 119 -16.84 9.03 5.04
N GLY A 120 -17.56 10.12 4.81
CA GLY A 120 -17.29 11.08 3.74
C GLY A 120 -17.52 10.54 2.32
N SER A 121 -16.93 11.20 1.31
CA SER A 121 -16.93 10.69 -0.06
C SER A 121 -15.90 9.56 -0.19
N ALA A 122 -16.38 8.35 -0.40
CA ALA A 122 -15.53 7.17 -0.61
C ALA A 122 -14.61 7.30 -1.83
N LEU A 123 -14.92 8.21 -2.75
CA LEU A 123 -14.13 8.52 -3.96
C LEU A 123 -13.40 9.87 -3.84
N SER A 124 -12.98 10.24 -2.65
CA SER A 124 -12.10 11.39 -2.45
C SER A 124 -10.64 11.00 -2.61
N ILE A 125 -9.81 11.99 -2.93
CA ILE A 125 -8.36 11.80 -3.01
C ILE A 125 -7.77 11.42 -1.64
N ASP A 126 -8.38 11.91 -0.55
CA ASP A 126 -7.99 11.56 0.81
C ASP A 126 -8.24 10.07 1.10
N ALA A 127 -9.45 9.56 0.78
CA ALA A 127 -9.76 8.14 0.93
C ALA A 127 -8.83 7.25 0.09
N PHE A 128 -8.46 7.71 -1.09
CA PHE A 128 -7.51 7.03 -1.96
C PHE A 128 -6.10 6.97 -1.35
N MET A 129 -5.59 8.08 -0.80
CA MET A 129 -4.29 8.09 -0.11
C MET A 129 -4.26 7.18 1.12
N TRP A 130 -5.33 7.15 1.91
CA TRP A 130 -5.43 6.21 3.04
C TRP A 130 -5.49 4.76 2.58
N ALA A 131 -6.16 4.47 1.46
CA ALA A 131 -6.16 3.15 0.85
C ALA A 131 -4.76 2.72 0.37
N GLU A 132 -3.95 3.65 -0.14
CA GLU A 132 -2.54 3.41 -0.49
C GLU A 132 -1.71 3.06 0.75
N PHE A 133 -1.99 3.66 1.91
CA PHE A 133 -1.32 3.32 3.17
C PHE A 133 -1.67 1.92 3.66
N ALA A 134 -2.94 1.51 3.52
CA ALA A 134 -3.34 0.14 3.79
C ALA A 134 -2.61 -0.85 2.86
N ALA A 135 -2.49 -0.51 1.57
CA ALA A 135 -1.72 -1.30 0.62
C ALA A 135 -0.23 -1.35 0.97
N ALA A 136 0.37 -0.25 1.41
CA ALA A 136 1.76 -0.22 1.88
C ALA A 136 1.97 -1.17 3.06
N SER A 137 1.09 -1.14 4.05
CA SER A 137 1.16 -2.02 5.22
C SER A 137 1.02 -3.50 4.84
N LEU A 138 0.11 -3.81 3.89
CA LEU A 138 -0.02 -5.17 3.34
C LEU A 138 1.26 -5.62 2.64
N LEU A 139 1.90 -4.76 1.84
CA LEU A 139 3.16 -5.08 1.15
C LEU A 139 4.28 -5.41 2.14
N ILE A 140 4.36 -4.67 3.25
CA ILE A 140 5.28 -4.99 4.34
C ILE A 140 4.98 -6.37 4.93
N ALA A 141 3.70 -6.65 5.21
CA ALA A 141 3.27 -7.93 5.77
C ALA A 141 3.60 -9.12 4.86
N ILE A 142 3.37 -9.01 3.55
CA ILE A 142 3.66 -10.09 2.59
C ILE A 142 5.15 -10.29 2.32
N GLY A 143 5.99 -9.31 2.66
CA GLY A 143 7.44 -9.46 2.59
C GLY A 143 7.98 -10.57 3.49
N ALA A 144 7.34 -10.84 4.63
CA ALA A 144 7.76 -11.89 5.55
C ALA A 144 7.63 -13.32 4.99
N PRO A 145 6.49 -13.73 4.38
CA PRO A 145 6.33 -15.04 3.73
C PRO A 145 6.73 -15.03 2.24
N LEU A 146 7.57 -14.09 1.80
CA LEU A 146 7.94 -13.94 0.40
C LEU A 146 8.47 -15.24 -0.21
N GLY A 147 7.96 -15.60 -1.40
CA GLY A 147 8.31 -16.84 -2.09
C GLY A 147 7.72 -18.12 -1.50
N ARG A 148 6.88 -18.04 -0.47
CA ARG A 148 6.33 -19.19 0.27
C ARG A 148 4.82 -19.34 0.17
N LEU A 149 4.12 -18.31 -0.31
CA LEU A 149 2.69 -18.31 -0.54
C LEU A 149 2.38 -18.50 -2.03
N THR A 150 1.22 -19.08 -2.33
CA THR A 150 0.65 -19.10 -3.68
C THR A 150 0.00 -17.76 -4.01
N MET A 151 -0.23 -17.46 -5.30
CA MET A 151 -0.91 -16.22 -5.72
C MET A 151 -2.30 -16.11 -5.11
N ASP A 152 -3.05 -17.20 -5.03
CA ASP A 152 -4.38 -17.25 -4.41
C ASP A 152 -4.32 -16.90 -2.91
N GLN A 153 -3.25 -17.30 -2.21
CA GLN A 153 -3.04 -16.97 -0.80
C GLN A 153 -2.69 -15.48 -0.62
N TYR A 154 -1.93 -14.87 -1.54
CA TYR A 154 -1.70 -13.42 -1.51
C TYR A 154 -2.98 -12.64 -1.74
N LEU A 155 -3.86 -13.07 -2.67
CA LEU A 155 -5.17 -12.45 -2.88
C LEU A 155 -6.05 -12.53 -1.64
N LEU A 156 -6.18 -13.74 -1.06
CA LEU A 156 -6.97 -13.94 0.15
C LEU A 156 -6.44 -13.11 1.32
N LEU A 157 -5.10 -13.06 1.47
CA LEU A 157 -4.46 -12.26 2.49
C LEU A 157 -4.79 -10.79 2.33
N GLY A 158 -4.79 -10.25 1.10
CA GLY A 158 -5.18 -8.86 0.83
C GLY A 158 -6.59 -8.54 1.30
N VAL A 159 -7.55 -9.42 1.03
CA VAL A 159 -8.94 -9.25 1.48
C VAL A 159 -9.06 -9.29 3.00
N LEU A 160 -8.37 -10.22 3.67
CA LEU A 160 -8.45 -10.39 5.12
C LEU A 160 -7.64 -9.34 5.90
N PHE A 161 -6.56 -8.85 5.32
CA PHE A 161 -5.69 -7.87 5.95
C PHE A 161 -6.37 -6.50 6.13
N VAL A 162 -7.07 -6.03 5.10
CA VAL A 162 -7.63 -4.67 5.08
C VAL A 162 -8.59 -4.39 6.25
N PRO A 163 -9.55 -5.26 6.60
CA PRO A 163 -10.40 -5.04 7.78
C PRO A 163 -9.62 -4.94 9.09
N VAL A 164 -8.55 -5.76 9.23
CA VAL A 164 -7.70 -5.74 10.42
C VAL A 164 -6.84 -4.47 10.46
N TYR A 165 -6.36 -4.01 9.30
CA TYR A 165 -5.66 -2.73 9.16
C TYR A 165 -6.58 -1.54 9.51
N LEU A 166 -7.81 -1.52 9.03
CA LEU A 166 -8.80 -0.50 9.38
C LEU A 166 -9.08 -0.44 10.89
N PHE A 167 -9.17 -1.59 11.54
CA PHE A 167 -9.29 -1.64 12.99
C PHE A 167 -8.06 -1.05 13.68
N ASN A 168 -6.85 -1.37 13.21
CA ASN A 168 -5.60 -0.80 13.73
C ASN A 168 -5.54 0.73 13.52
N GLU A 169 -5.92 1.21 12.32
CA GLU A 169 -5.97 2.63 11.98
C GLU A 169 -6.93 3.38 12.92
N TRP A 170 -8.17 2.87 13.05
CA TRP A 170 -9.16 3.42 13.96
C TRP A 170 -8.66 3.44 15.42
N LEU A 171 -8.08 2.32 15.90
CA LEU A 171 -7.61 2.20 17.27
C LEU A 171 -6.52 3.22 17.60
N LEU A 172 -5.56 3.41 16.70
CA LEU A 172 -4.40 4.27 16.93
C LEU A 172 -4.69 5.75 16.68
N LEU A 173 -5.48 6.08 15.65
CA LEU A 173 -5.60 7.45 15.17
C LEU A 173 -6.95 8.10 15.52
N GLU A 174 -8.04 7.34 15.66
CA GLU A 174 -9.40 7.88 15.77
C GLU A 174 -10.10 7.57 17.09
N SER A 175 -9.78 6.44 17.75
CA SER A 175 -10.52 5.95 18.92
C SER A 175 -10.41 6.85 20.17
N GLY A 176 -9.40 7.70 20.23
CA GLY A 176 -9.09 8.52 21.40
C GLY A 176 -8.38 7.76 22.54
N TYR A 177 -8.16 6.44 22.43
CA TYR A 177 -7.39 5.67 23.45
C TYR A 177 -5.96 6.17 23.58
N PHE A 178 -5.35 6.59 22.47
CA PHE A 178 -4.00 7.13 22.41
C PHE A 178 -4.04 8.65 22.18
N ASN A 179 -4.69 9.37 23.07
CA ASN A 179 -4.88 10.81 22.95
C ASN A 179 -3.53 11.53 22.75
N GLY A 180 -3.45 12.36 21.69
CA GLY A 180 -2.23 13.07 21.31
C GLY A 180 -1.21 12.24 20.50
N PHE A 181 -1.48 10.98 20.20
CA PHE A 181 -0.63 10.17 19.32
C PHE A 181 -0.68 10.72 17.89
N GLN A 182 0.49 10.90 17.28
CA GLN A 182 0.66 11.35 15.90
C GLN A 182 1.62 10.41 15.18
N ASP A 183 1.19 9.89 14.05
CA ASP A 183 1.97 8.96 13.22
C ASP A 183 1.98 9.40 11.75
N THR A 184 2.44 10.63 11.50
CA THR A 184 2.41 11.27 10.17
C THR A 184 3.06 10.43 9.08
N GLY A 185 4.13 9.71 9.39
CA GLY A 185 4.83 8.83 8.44
C GLY A 185 4.42 7.36 8.50
N GLY A 186 3.40 7.02 9.31
CA GLY A 186 2.91 5.65 9.42
C GLY A 186 3.89 4.67 10.08
N SER A 187 4.79 5.16 10.93
CA SER A 187 5.82 4.30 11.55
C SER A 187 5.23 3.16 12.36
N VAL A 188 4.14 3.42 13.08
CA VAL A 188 3.43 2.41 13.90
C VAL A 188 2.26 1.82 13.12
N ALA A 189 1.35 2.67 12.64
CA ALA A 189 0.11 2.23 12.00
C ALA A 189 0.35 1.43 10.71
N ILE A 190 1.40 1.72 9.98
CA ILE A 190 1.72 1.07 8.71
C ILE A 190 2.89 0.09 8.87
N HIS A 191 4.06 0.60 9.28
CA HIS A 191 5.30 -0.18 9.23
C HIS A 191 5.38 -1.22 10.36
N ALA A 192 5.21 -0.81 11.61
CA ALA A 192 5.24 -1.74 12.74
C ALA A 192 4.08 -2.75 12.65
N PHE A 193 2.86 -2.28 12.38
CA PHE A 193 1.71 -3.15 12.23
C PHE A 193 1.91 -4.18 11.10
N GLY A 194 2.31 -3.73 9.90
CA GLY A 194 2.57 -4.63 8.76
C GLY A 194 3.67 -5.66 9.08
N ALA A 195 4.76 -5.24 9.73
CA ALA A 195 5.85 -6.12 10.11
C ALA A 195 5.41 -7.18 11.14
N TYR A 196 4.71 -6.78 12.20
CA TYR A 196 4.21 -7.72 13.22
C TYR A 196 3.12 -8.64 12.69
N PHE A 197 2.25 -8.15 11.81
CA PHE A 197 1.27 -8.99 11.13
C PHE A 197 1.97 -10.05 10.27
N GLY A 198 2.97 -9.67 9.49
CA GLY A 198 3.78 -10.59 8.70
C GLY A 198 4.54 -11.61 9.54
N LEU A 199 5.08 -11.18 10.68
CA LEU A 199 5.73 -12.08 11.65
C LEU A 199 4.73 -13.10 12.21
N GLY A 200 3.52 -12.66 12.61
CA GLY A 200 2.44 -13.54 13.06
C GLY A 200 2.03 -14.54 11.98
N LEU A 201 1.94 -14.10 10.72
CA LEU A 201 1.65 -14.97 9.58
C LEU A 201 2.72 -16.07 9.41
N VAL A 202 3.99 -15.71 9.48
CA VAL A 202 5.09 -16.68 9.41
C VAL A 202 5.07 -17.63 10.61
N ALA A 203 4.84 -17.14 11.82
CA ALA A 203 4.79 -17.96 13.02
C ALA A 203 3.67 -19.02 12.96
N THR A 204 2.50 -18.65 12.43
CA THR A 204 1.35 -19.58 12.28
C THR A 204 1.54 -20.59 11.15
N THR A 205 2.36 -20.27 10.17
CA THR A 205 2.62 -21.10 9.00
C THR A 205 3.98 -21.79 9.03
N ALA A 206 4.77 -21.62 10.09
CA ALA A 206 6.17 -22.07 10.21
C ALA A 206 6.39 -23.56 9.85
N LYS A 207 5.53 -24.46 10.34
CA LYS A 207 5.62 -25.91 10.04
C LYS A 207 5.52 -26.21 8.54
N LYS A 208 4.83 -25.39 7.77
CA LYS A 208 4.72 -25.52 6.31
C LYS A 208 6.00 -25.08 5.60
N PHE A 209 6.82 -24.28 6.29
CA PHE A 209 8.02 -23.64 5.71
C PHE A 209 9.34 -24.31 6.11
N GLU A 210 9.34 -25.28 7.03
CA GLU A 210 10.55 -25.99 7.50
C GLU A 210 11.32 -26.68 6.35
N ASN A 211 10.63 -27.09 5.28
CA ASN A 211 11.20 -27.71 4.10
C ASN A 211 11.11 -26.83 2.85
N GLY A 212 10.92 -25.52 3.02
CA GLY A 212 10.83 -24.58 1.91
C GLY A 212 12.19 -24.34 1.23
N PRO A 213 12.19 -23.80 -0.01
CA PRO A 213 13.42 -23.44 -0.68
C PRO A 213 14.22 -22.41 0.13
N SER A 214 15.55 -22.49 0.08
CA SER A 214 16.42 -21.50 0.73
C SER A 214 16.18 -20.13 0.11
N CYS A 215 16.09 -19.09 0.97
CA CYS A 215 15.95 -17.72 0.54
C CYS A 215 17.35 -17.16 0.16
N GLU A 216 17.92 -17.67 -0.93
CA GLU A 216 19.18 -17.19 -1.47
C GLU A 216 18.94 -16.04 -2.45
N SER A 217 19.90 -15.12 -2.52
CA SER A 217 19.94 -14.07 -3.52
C SER A 217 21.07 -14.32 -4.52
N ASP A 218 20.97 -13.74 -5.70
CA ASP A 218 22.03 -13.71 -6.70
C ASP A 218 22.33 -12.27 -7.13
N SER A 219 23.34 -12.09 -7.99
CA SER A 219 23.74 -10.76 -8.45
C SER A 219 22.62 -10.02 -9.15
N THR A 220 21.80 -10.72 -9.94
CA THR A 220 20.67 -10.11 -10.68
C THR A 220 19.54 -9.70 -9.74
N SER A 221 19.12 -10.60 -8.85
CA SER A 221 18.09 -10.30 -7.86
C SER A 221 18.49 -9.16 -6.93
N ASN A 222 19.78 -9.09 -6.54
CA ASN A 222 20.30 -8.00 -5.74
C ASN A 222 20.26 -6.64 -6.46
N GLN A 223 20.59 -6.62 -7.78
CA GLN A 223 20.52 -5.39 -8.58
C GLN A 223 19.08 -4.87 -8.70
N PHE A 224 18.12 -5.74 -8.96
CA PHE A 224 16.70 -5.35 -8.99
C PHE A 224 16.20 -4.89 -7.63
N SER A 225 16.59 -5.57 -6.55
CA SER A 225 16.24 -5.15 -5.19
C SER A 225 16.84 -3.79 -4.84
N LEU A 226 18.08 -3.51 -5.28
CA LEU A 226 18.69 -2.20 -5.14
C LEU A 226 17.92 -1.11 -5.92
N LEU A 227 17.49 -1.42 -7.15
CA LEU A 227 16.63 -0.51 -7.94
C LEU A 227 15.34 -0.20 -7.18
N GLY A 228 14.67 -1.21 -6.60
CA GLY A 228 13.50 -1.01 -5.75
C GLY A 228 13.79 -0.10 -4.56
N SER A 229 14.93 -0.29 -3.91
CA SER A 229 15.38 0.55 -2.79
C SER A 229 15.59 2.01 -3.20
N LEU A 230 16.16 2.26 -4.39
CA LEU A 230 16.33 3.61 -4.94
C LEU A 230 14.99 4.28 -5.24
N LEU A 231 14.03 3.54 -5.79
CA LEU A 231 12.67 4.05 -6.04
C LEU A 231 11.95 4.37 -4.72
N LEU A 232 12.06 3.51 -3.71
CA LEU A 232 11.57 3.81 -2.37
C LEU A 232 12.21 5.08 -1.83
N TRP A 233 13.53 5.23 -1.94
CA TRP A 233 14.26 6.38 -1.45
C TRP A 233 13.77 7.69 -2.07
N VAL A 234 13.53 7.71 -3.39
CA VAL A 234 13.07 8.91 -4.12
C VAL A 234 11.65 9.32 -3.70
N PHE A 235 10.75 8.37 -3.54
CA PHE A 235 9.33 8.64 -3.28
C PHE A 235 8.96 8.68 -1.79
N TRP A 236 9.86 8.27 -0.89
CA TRP A 236 9.62 8.25 0.56
C TRP A 236 9.19 9.60 1.14
N PRO A 237 9.78 10.76 0.75
CA PRO A 237 9.35 12.06 1.24
C PRO A 237 7.89 12.39 0.89
N SER A 238 7.40 11.95 -0.28
CA SER A 238 5.99 12.13 -0.65
C SER A 238 5.07 11.29 0.23
N PHE A 239 5.47 10.05 0.54
CA PHE A 239 4.74 9.15 1.42
C PHE A 239 4.65 9.69 2.84
N THR A 240 5.76 10.04 3.46
CA THR A 240 5.80 10.50 4.86
C THR A 240 5.10 11.84 5.08
N SER A 241 5.03 12.69 4.05
CA SER A 241 4.37 13.99 4.12
C SER A 241 2.93 13.97 3.59
N ALA A 242 2.41 12.82 3.16
CA ALA A 242 1.11 12.74 2.49
C ALA A 242 -0.05 13.27 3.35
N VAL A 243 -0.08 12.90 4.60
CA VAL A 243 -1.12 13.32 5.58
C VAL A 243 -0.59 14.32 6.61
N ALA A 244 0.55 14.96 6.35
CA ALA A 244 1.06 16.01 7.20
C ALA A 244 0.18 17.26 7.09
N ASN A 245 0.05 17.99 8.20
CA ASN A 245 -0.60 19.32 8.18
C ASN A 245 0.05 20.19 7.09
N PRO A 246 -0.72 20.97 6.31
CA PRO A 246 -0.21 21.74 5.17
C PRO A 246 1.03 22.58 5.50
N GLU A 247 1.07 23.18 6.69
CA GLU A 247 2.20 23.98 7.18
C GLU A 247 3.49 23.17 7.42
N ARG A 248 3.37 21.84 7.59
CA ARG A 248 4.47 20.93 7.92
C ARG A 248 4.90 20.01 6.77
N VAL A 249 4.18 20.01 5.66
CA VAL A 249 4.47 19.13 4.50
C VAL A 249 5.93 19.26 4.06
N VAL A 250 6.41 20.47 3.81
CA VAL A 250 7.76 20.74 3.34
C VAL A 250 8.81 20.32 4.37
N LEU A 251 8.58 20.68 5.64
CA LEU A 251 9.49 20.31 6.74
C LEU A 251 9.57 18.79 6.90
N THR A 252 8.43 18.10 6.84
CA THR A 252 8.39 16.62 6.93
C THR A 252 9.15 15.98 5.77
N ALA A 253 8.97 16.47 4.55
CA ALA A 253 9.67 15.96 3.38
C ALA A 253 11.19 16.16 3.49
N ILE A 254 11.66 17.36 3.89
CA ILE A 254 13.08 17.66 4.08
C ILE A 254 13.69 16.78 5.17
N ASN A 255 13.02 16.65 6.32
CA ASN A 255 13.49 15.79 7.42
C ASN A 255 13.57 14.33 6.99
N THR A 256 12.65 13.88 6.15
CA THR A 256 12.70 12.52 5.58
C THR A 256 13.94 12.33 4.70
N VAL A 257 14.27 13.28 3.85
CA VAL A 257 15.49 13.21 3.02
C VAL A 257 16.75 13.15 3.91
N PHE A 258 16.81 13.96 4.97
CA PHE A 258 17.95 13.91 5.89
C PHE A 258 18.03 12.58 6.66
N ALA A 259 16.89 12.04 7.08
CA ALA A 259 16.86 10.73 7.72
C ALA A 259 17.33 9.61 6.78
N LEU A 260 16.86 9.62 5.53
CA LEU A 260 17.30 8.67 4.49
C LEU A 260 18.81 8.79 4.19
N ALA A 261 19.32 10.02 4.05
CA ALA A 261 20.74 10.25 3.84
C ALA A 261 21.58 9.75 5.03
N GLY A 262 21.17 10.07 6.25
CA GLY A 262 21.81 9.58 7.46
C GLY A 262 21.81 8.06 7.57
N ALA A 263 20.67 7.42 7.30
CA ALA A 263 20.55 5.97 7.29
C ALA A 263 21.44 5.31 6.23
N THR A 264 21.50 5.87 5.02
CA THR A 264 22.36 5.38 3.94
C THR A 264 23.83 5.43 4.33
N ILE A 265 24.29 6.57 4.83
CA ILE A 265 25.69 6.76 5.27
C ILE A 265 26.02 5.83 6.44
N ALA A 266 25.17 5.77 7.45
CA ALA A 266 25.35 4.89 8.60
C ALA A 266 25.42 3.43 8.17
N THR A 267 24.51 2.97 7.31
CA THR A 267 24.50 1.60 6.79
C THR A 267 25.81 1.28 6.06
N TYR A 268 26.30 2.19 5.23
CA TYR A 268 27.59 2.02 4.53
C TYR A 268 28.75 1.86 5.53
N ILE A 269 28.86 2.77 6.50
CA ILE A 269 29.94 2.77 7.48
C ILE A 269 29.90 1.47 8.32
N PHE A 270 28.75 1.13 8.88
CA PHE A 270 28.62 -0.05 9.74
C PHE A 270 28.79 -1.37 8.97
N SER A 271 28.29 -1.46 7.73
CA SER A 271 28.50 -2.64 6.89
C SER A 271 29.99 -2.85 6.61
N LYS A 272 30.72 -1.78 6.31
CA LYS A 272 32.16 -1.85 6.09
C LYS A 272 32.94 -2.23 7.35
N LEU A 273 32.56 -1.67 8.51
CA LEU A 273 33.23 -1.96 9.78
C LEU A 273 32.97 -3.40 10.28
N ILE A 274 31.75 -3.90 10.13
CA ILE A 274 31.33 -5.20 10.69
C ILE A 274 31.63 -6.35 9.73
N ARG A 275 31.37 -6.16 8.43
CA ARG A 275 31.47 -7.24 7.43
C ARG A 275 32.67 -7.15 6.53
N GLY A 276 33.42 -6.06 6.52
CA GLY A 276 34.57 -5.82 5.63
C GLY A 276 34.20 -5.80 4.14
N LYS A 277 32.92 -5.82 3.80
CA LYS A 277 32.39 -5.84 2.44
C LYS A 277 31.22 -4.84 2.34
N ILE A 278 31.05 -4.31 1.15
CA ILE A 278 29.88 -3.51 0.74
C ILE A 278 28.96 -4.42 -0.04
#